data_bc429e03d44c31dad280833efd06200b
#
_entry.id   bc429e03d44c31dad280833efd06200b
#
_cell.length_a   1.000
_cell.length_b   1.000
_cell.length_c   1.000
_cell.angle_alpha   90.00
_cell.angle_beta   90.00
_cell.angle_gamma   90.00
#
_symmetry.space_group_name_H-M   'P 1'
#
loop_
_entity.id
_entity.type
_entity.pdbx_description
1 polymer ?
#
loop_
_entity_poly.entity_id
_entity_poly.type
_entity_poly.pdbx_seq_one_letter_code
_entity_poly.pdbx_strand_id
1 'polypeptide(L)'
;MKKLKFYLIILLITSLAFNQDQSFDKSIKDTEEQINRLKASINSGNKEVEKLKTQSKKTKDIIELTRRNIKNSNALINAYDKKISLYNKQLVNLENAIIRNNQSINDIKKSYEIRSISLYKNRNNDFSNYIFNSKSFSQMIYRLKYFNIISEINQKSVNKIKTTQKFNRQKTSEISGLLDKVEESKNYK
;
A
#
# COMPACT_ATOMS: atom_id res chain seq x y z
N MET A 1 27.37 -15.62 -9.73
CA MET A 1 27.33 -15.06 -8.36
C MET A 1 26.61 -13.71 -8.24
N LYS A 2 26.77 -12.73 -9.14
CA LYS A 2 26.09 -11.41 -9.08
C LYS A 2 24.56 -11.51 -9.18
N LYS A 3 24.00 -12.41 -10.02
CA LYS A 3 22.55 -12.61 -10.17
C LYS A 3 21.88 -13.17 -8.91
N LEU A 4 22.56 -14.09 -8.21
CA LEU A 4 22.04 -14.69 -6.97
C LEU A 4 21.93 -13.66 -5.83
N LYS A 5 22.92 -12.76 -5.69
CA LYS A 5 22.88 -11.66 -4.72
C LYS A 5 21.75 -10.66 -5.01
N PHE A 6 21.46 -10.41 -6.30
CA PHE A 6 20.38 -9.53 -6.70
C PHE A 6 18.99 -10.10 -6.36
N TYR A 7 18.77 -11.42 -6.58
CA TYR A 7 17.52 -12.08 -6.16
C TYR A 7 17.37 -12.12 -4.64
N LEU A 8 18.46 -12.29 -3.89
CA LEU A 8 18.45 -12.30 -2.44
C LEU A 8 18.09 -10.92 -1.85
N ILE A 9 18.57 -9.83 -2.47
CA ILE A 9 18.22 -8.45 -2.09
C ILE A 9 16.75 -8.16 -2.39
N ILE A 10 16.23 -8.59 -3.55
CA ILE A 10 14.81 -8.41 -3.89
C ILE A 10 13.92 -9.19 -2.90
N LEU A 11 14.29 -10.42 -2.55
CA LEU A 11 13.56 -11.24 -1.58
C LEU A 11 13.56 -10.61 -0.18
N LEU A 12 14.67 -9.99 0.21
CA LEU A 12 14.80 -9.30 1.50
C LEU A 12 13.98 -8.01 1.57
N ILE A 13 13.91 -7.25 0.48
CA ILE A 13 13.09 -6.04 0.38
C ILE A 13 11.60 -6.37 0.39
N THR A 14 11.18 -7.45 -0.29
CA THR A 14 9.78 -7.88 -0.29
C THR A 14 9.34 -8.41 1.07
N SER A 15 10.20 -9.10 1.81
CA SER A 15 9.89 -9.59 3.16
C SER A 15 9.76 -8.46 4.18
N LEU A 16 10.57 -7.39 4.06
CA LEU A 16 10.48 -6.22 4.93
C LEU A 16 9.18 -5.41 4.71
N ALA A 17 8.77 -5.23 3.45
CA ALA A 17 7.53 -4.53 3.13
C ALA A 17 6.29 -5.32 3.63
N PHE A 18 6.30 -6.65 3.50
CA PHE A 18 5.20 -7.51 3.95
C PHE A 18 5.06 -7.54 5.48
N ASN A 19 6.17 -7.51 6.23
CA ASN A 19 6.15 -7.46 7.70
C ASN A 19 5.61 -6.11 8.23
N GLN A 20 5.81 -5.01 7.52
CA GLN A 20 5.34 -3.70 7.96
C GLN A 20 3.82 -3.57 7.84
N ASP A 21 3.21 -4.08 6.77
CA ASP A 21 1.74 -4.09 6.60
C ASP A 21 1.08 -4.96 7.70
N GLN A 22 1.63 -6.13 8.02
CA GLN A 22 1.11 -6.99 9.08
C GLN A 22 1.17 -6.34 10.48
N SER A 23 2.20 -5.52 10.75
CA SER A 23 2.32 -4.85 12.04
C SER A 23 1.27 -3.75 12.24
N PHE A 24 0.92 -3.02 11.18
CA PHE A 24 -0.16 -2.04 11.20
C PHE A 24 -1.52 -2.69 11.37
N ASP A 25 -1.81 -3.73 10.61
CA ASP A 25 -3.08 -4.45 10.68
C ASP A 25 -3.30 -5.06 12.07
N LYS A 26 -2.26 -5.63 12.69
CA LYS A 26 -2.31 -6.12 14.06
C LYS A 26 -2.59 -4.98 15.04
N SER A 27 -1.87 -3.86 14.94
CA SER A 27 -2.06 -2.70 15.82
C SER A 27 -3.45 -2.08 15.68
N ILE A 28 -4.01 -2.05 14.47
CA ILE A 28 -5.38 -1.60 14.21
C ILE A 28 -6.37 -2.56 14.87
N LYS A 29 -6.22 -3.87 14.67
CA LYS A 29 -7.09 -4.90 15.26
C LYS A 29 -7.09 -4.85 16.78
N ASP A 30 -5.92 -4.74 17.41
CA ASP A 30 -5.79 -4.62 18.85
C ASP A 30 -6.50 -3.36 19.38
N THR A 31 -6.42 -2.26 18.63
CA THR A 31 -7.09 -0.99 18.97
C THR A 31 -8.60 -1.10 18.79
N GLU A 32 -9.08 -1.78 17.75
CA GLU A 32 -10.51 -2.06 17.53
C GLU A 32 -11.10 -2.93 18.66
N GLU A 33 -10.36 -3.92 19.11
CA GLU A 33 -10.79 -4.75 20.25
C GLU A 33 -10.88 -3.91 21.53
N GLN A 34 -9.93 -3.02 21.79
CA GLN A 34 -9.99 -2.07 22.92
C GLN A 34 -11.21 -1.15 22.82
N ILE A 35 -11.49 -0.60 21.63
CA ILE A 35 -12.68 0.23 21.37
C ILE A 35 -13.95 -0.56 21.68
N ASN A 36 -14.07 -1.80 21.24
CA ASN A 36 -15.25 -2.62 21.47
C ASN A 36 -15.45 -2.93 22.97
N ARG A 37 -14.38 -3.23 23.70
CA ARG A 37 -14.41 -3.42 25.15
C ARG A 37 -14.84 -2.14 25.88
N LEU A 38 -14.32 -0.97 25.48
CA LEU A 38 -14.69 0.32 26.08
C LEU A 38 -16.14 0.70 25.78
N LYS A 39 -16.62 0.47 24.54
CA LYS A 39 -18.05 0.67 24.18
C LYS A 39 -18.97 -0.19 25.02
N ALA A 40 -18.63 -1.48 25.20
CA ALA A 40 -19.42 -2.40 26.05
C ALA A 40 -19.46 -1.91 27.51
N SER A 41 -18.33 -1.44 28.05
CA SER A 41 -18.24 -0.90 29.42
C SER A 41 -19.07 0.37 29.60
N ILE A 42 -19.02 1.28 28.63
CA ILE A 42 -19.84 2.51 28.64
C ILE A 42 -21.32 2.17 28.60
N ASN A 43 -21.73 1.25 27.72
CA ASN A 43 -23.13 0.85 27.59
C ASN A 43 -23.67 0.18 28.86
N SER A 44 -22.86 -0.66 29.52
CA SER A 44 -23.18 -1.26 30.82
C SER A 44 -23.32 -0.18 31.89
N GLY A 45 -22.39 0.75 31.97
CA GLY A 45 -22.45 1.86 32.94
C GLY A 45 -23.67 2.76 32.75
N ASN A 46 -24.03 3.05 31.49
CA ASN A 46 -25.25 3.86 31.21
C ASN A 46 -26.53 3.16 31.67
N LYS A 47 -26.65 1.84 31.45
CA LYS A 47 -27.79 1.05 31.96
C LYS A 47 -27.87 1.08 33.48
N GLU A 48 -26.74 1.08 34.16
CA GLU A 48 -26.67 1.12 35.62
C GLU A 48 -27.04 2.52 36.17
N VAL A 49 -26.60 3.58 35.50
CA VAL A 49 -27.03 4.97 35.80
C VAL A 49 -28.55 5.09 35.67
N GLU A 50 -29.17 4.56 34.62
CA GLU A 50 -30.64 4.61 34.47
C GLU A 50 -31.37 3.83 35.59
N LYS A 51 -30.87 2.68 35.99
CA LYS A 51 -31.43 1.92 37.13
C LYS A 51 -31.33 2.69 38.43
N LEU A 52 -30.25 3.43 38.68
CA LEU A 52 -30.06 4.20 39.90
C LEU A 52 -30.86 5.49 39.93
N LYS A 53 -31.15 6.11 38.78
CA LYS A 53 -32.07 7.26 38.68
C LYS A 53 -33.48 6.92 39.13
N THR A 54 -33.94 5.69 38.89
CA THR A 54 -35.29 5.22 39.30
C THR A 54 -35.38 4.85 40.77
N GLN A 55 -34.24 4.63 41.42
CA GLN A 55 -34.19 4.33 42.88
C GLN A 55 -33.61 5.54 43.62
N SER A 56 -34.45 6.41 44.09
CA SER A 56 -34.22 7.74 44.73
C SER A 56 -33.22 7.82 45.92
N LYS A 57 -32.18 6.99 46.05
CA LYS A 57 -31.37 6.91 47.28
C LYS A 57 -29.84 6.98 47.18
N LYS A 58 -29.21 7.17 46.02
CA LYS A 58 -27.71 7.14 46.00
C LYS A 58 -27.05 8.13 45.06
N THR A 59 -27.16 9.43 45.34
CA THR A 59 -26.46 10.50 44.61
C THR A 59 -24.94 10.25 44.50
N LYS A 60 -24.32 9.66 45.52
CA LYS A 60 -22.88 9.37 45.53
C LYS A 60 -22.51 8.28 44.54
N ASP A 61 -23.30 7.22 44.45
CA ASP A 61 -23.08 6.08 43.53
C ASP A 61 -23.27 6.53 42.07
N ILE A 62 -24.27 7.41 41.82
CA ILE A 62 -24.49 8.02 40.50
C ILE A 62 -23.30 8.86 40.08
N ILE A 63 -22.74 9.66 40.98
CA ILE A 63 -21.55 10.50 40.72
C ILE A 63 -20.35 9.59 40.36
N GLU A 64 -20.13 8.52 41.11
CA GLU A 64 -19.00 7.59 40.85
C GLU A 64 -19.17 6.90 39.52
N LEU A 65 -20.35 6.39 39.18
CA LEU A 65 -20.64 5.78 37.89
C LEU A 65 -20.48 6.77 36.73
N THR A 66 -20.95 8.01 36.91
CA THR A 66 -20.77 9.06 35.92
C THR A 66 -19.29 9.35 35.70
N ARG A 67 -18.47 9.44 36.77
CA ARG A 67 -17.00 9.58 36.65
C ARG A 67 -16.36 8.43 35.92
N ARG A 68 -16.79 7.17 36.17
CA ARG A 68 -16.28 6.00 35.42
C ARG A 68 -16.67 6.09 33.94
N ASN A 69 -17.92 6.48 33.64
CA ASN A 69 -18.35 6.65 32.25
C ASN A 69 -17.54 7.73 31.53
N ILE A 70 -17.30 8.88 32.18
CA ILE A 70 -16.44 9.93 31.63
C ILE A 70 -15.02 9.40 31.37
N LYS A 71 -14.44 8.65 32.33
CA LYS A 71 -13.12 8.04 32.16
C LYS A 71 -13.10 7.07 30.97
N ASN A 72 -14.11 6.22 30.85
CA ASN A 72 -14.24 5.26 29.75
C ASN A 72 -14.45 5.98 28.40
N SER A 73 -15.27 7.04 28.38
CA SER A 73 -15.47 7.86 27.17
C SER A 73 -14.18 8.55 26.74
N ASN A 74 -13.40 9.10 27.65
CA ASN A 74 -12.09 9.68 27.34
C ASN A 74 -11.11 8.62 26.82
N ALA A 75 -11.11 7.42 27.41
CA ALA A 75 -10.30 6.31 26.92
C ALA A 75 -10.72 5.87 25.51
N LEU A 76 -12.03 5.86 25.22
CA LEU A 76 -12.58 5.57 23.90
C LEU A 76 -12.13 6.62 22.87
N ILE A 77 -12.23 7.91 23.20
CA ILE A 77 -11.73 9.00 22.34
C ILE A 77 -10.25 8.81 22.02
N ASN A 78 -9.42 8.54 23.05
CA ASN A 78 -7.99 8.29 22.85
C ASN A 78 -7.73 7.06 21.97
N ALA A 79 -8.55 6.02 22.08
CA ALA A 79 -8.43 4.84 21.24
C ALA A 79 -8.79 5.14 19.77
N TYR A 80 -9.83 5.96 19.52
CA TYR A 80 -10.14 6.44 18.17
C TYR A 80 -9.04 7.32 17.60
N ASP A 81 -8.44 8.21 18.39
CA ASP A 81 -7.32 9.05 17.96
C ASP A 81 -6.12 8.18 17.55
N LYS A 82 -5.82 7.14 18.35
CA LYS A 82 -4.78 6.17 18.00
C LYS A 82 -5.09 5.42 16.70
N LYS A 83 -6.34 4.98 16.52
CA LYS A 83 -6.80 4.29 15.30
C LYS A 83 -6.66 5.19 14.06
N ILE A 84 -7.11 6.45 14.15
CA ILE A 84 -6.96 7.45 13.09
C ILE A 84 -5.48 7.68 12.76
N SER A 85 -4.63 7.81 13.78
CA SER A 85 -3.17 7.98 13.58
C SER A 85 -2.55 6.78 12.85
N LEU A 86 -2.96 5.54 13.17
CA LEU A 86 -2.49 4.34 12.48
C LEU A 86 -2.94 4.32 11.01
N TYR A 87 -4.19 4.63 10.73
CA TYR A 87 -4.68 4.73 9.35
C TYR A 87 -3.94 5.80 8.56
N ASN A 88 -3.71 6.99 9.14
CA ASN A 88 -2.94 8.05 8.48
C ASN A 88 -1.51 7.61 8.16
N LYS A 89 -0.84 6.89 9.05
CA LYS A 89 0.49 6.32 8.77
C LYS A 89 0.45 5.30 7.62
N GLN A 90 -0.57 4.46 7.59
CA GLN A 90 -0.75 3.49 6.51
C GLN A 90 -1.03 4.19 5.18
N LEU A 91 -1.86 5.25 5.16
CA LEU A 91 -2.10 6.09 3.98
C LEU A 91 -0.81 6.67 3.41
N VAL A 92 0.01 7.29 4.24
CA VAL A 92 1.30 7.87 3.81
C VAL A 92 2.22 6.80 3.22
N ASN A 93 2.26 5.60 3.80
CA ASN A 93 3.06 4.50 3.27
C ASN A 93 2.57 4.04 1.89
N LEU A 94 1.25 3.92 1.70
CA LEU A 94 0.63 3.55 0.42
C LEU A 94 0.88 4.61 -0.66
N GLU A 95 0.71 5.89 -0.32
CA GLU A 95 0.98 7.01 -1.22
C GLU A 95 2.45 7.02 -1.67
N ASN A 96 3.38 6.88 -0.72
CA ASN A 96 4.81 6.79 -1.03
C ASN A 96 5.15 5.59 -1.91
N ALA A 97 4.47 4.45 -1.72
CA ALA A 97 4.65 3.29 -2.59
C ALA A 97 4.17 3.58 -4.03
N ILE A 98 3.02 4.24 -4.19
CA ILE A 98 2.48 4.65 -5.49
C ILE A 98 3.42 5.64 -6.18
N ILE A 99 3.96 6.62 -5.45
CA ILE A 99 4.92 7.61 -5.99
C ILE A 99 6.17 6.89 -6.53
N ARG A 100 6.80 6.01 -5.73
CA ARG A 100 7.97 5.23 -6.16
C ARG A 100 7.67 4.36 -7.39
N ASN A 101 6.50 3.73 -7.42
CA ASN A 101 6.07 2.92 -8.55
C ASN A 101 5.88 3.76 -9.82
N ASN A 102 5.29 4.94 -9.70
CA ASN A 102 5.10 5.86 -10.83
C ASN A 102 6.45 6.37 -11.36
N GLN A 103 7.41 6.68 -10.50
CA GLN A 103 8.78 6.99 -10.90
C GLN A 103 9.41 5.84 -11.68
N SER A 104 9.31 4.60 -11.16
CA SER A 104 9.82 3.40 -11.85
C SER A 104 9.16 3.19 -13.23
N ILE A 105 7.84 3.43 -13.35
CA ILE A 105 7.14 3.36 -14.64
C ILE A 105 7.69 4.40 -15.60
N ASN A 106 7.91 5.64 -15.15
CA ASN A 106 8.44 6.72 -15.98
C ASN A 106 9.86 6.40 -16.48
N ASP A 107 10.72 5.86 -15.61
CA ASP A 107 12.07 5.45 -15.99
C ASP A 107 12.05 4.33 -17.03
N ILE A 108 11.17 3.35 -16.87
CA ILE A 108 10.98 2.26 -17.86
C ILE A 108 10.48 2.84 -19.19
N LYS A 109 9.49 3.75 -19.17
CA LYS A 109 8.95 4.41 -20.37
C LYS A 109 10.01 5.19 -21.09
N LYS A 110 10.80 6.02 -20.38
CA LYS A 110 11.91 6.79 -20.95
C LYS A 110 12.96 5.90 -21.60
N SER A 111 13.32 4.80 -20.92
CA SER A 111 14.27 3.82 -21.47
C SER A 111 13.70 3.10 -22.70
N TYR A 112 12.40 2.82 -22.73
CA TYR A 112 11.72 2.23 -23.88
C TYR A 112 11.67 3.22 -25.07
N GLU A 113 11.32 4.48 -24.79
CA GLU A 113 11.28 5.55 -25.77
C GLU A 113 12.62 5.73 -26.47
N ILE A 114 13.72 5.85 -25.70
CA ILE A 114 15.08 6.00 -26.25
C ILE A 114 15.41 4.83 -27.18
N ARG A 115 15.09 3.58 -26.77
CA ARG A 115 15.31 2.41 -27.61
C ARG A 115 14.45 2.42 -28.87
N SER A 116 13.18 2.83 -28.74
CA SER A 116 12.24 2.90 -29.87
C SER A 116 12.64 3.95 -30.88
N ILE A 117 13.08 5.13 -30.43
CA ILE A 117 13.61 6.19 -31.31
C ILE A 117 14.86 5.72 -32.03
N SER A 118 15.77 5.05 -31.34
CA SER A 118 16.98 4.47 -31.94
C SER A 118 16.66 3.46 -33.04
N LEU A 119 15.69 2.57 -32.77
CA LEU A 119 15.21 1.60 -33.76
C LEU A 119 14.53 2.30 -34.95
N TYR A 120 13.73 3.35 -34.70
CA TYR A 120 13.03 4.11 -35.73
C TYR A 120 13.99 4.89 -36.64
N LYS A 121 14.99 5.58 -36.06
CA LYS A 121 16.02 6.29 -36.83
C LYS A 121 16.82 5.38 -37.74
N ASN A 122 16.99 4.11 -37.35
CA ASN A 122 17.68 3.10 -38.15
C ASN A 122 16.74 2.32 -39.10
N ARG A 123 15.44 2.70 -39.15
CA ARG A 123 14.39 2.01 -39.95
C ARG A 123 14.55 2.15 -41.46
N ASN A 124 15.28 3.17 -41.94
CA ASN A 124 15.59 3.30 -43.38
C ASN A 124 16.46 2.15 -43.93
N ASN A 125 17.08 1.37 -43.03
CA ASN A 125 17.53 0.02 -43.36
C ASN A 125 16.44 -0.94 -42.90
N ASP A 126 15.63 -1.40 -43.84
CA ASP A 126 14.64 -2.48 -43.61
C ASP A 126 15.26 -3.53 -42.66
N PHE A 127 14.52 -3.98 -41.63
CA PHE A 127 15.07 -4.97 -40.66
C PHE A 127 15.72 -6.15 -41.39
N SER A 128 15.10 -6.58 -42.49
CA SER A 128 15.65 -7.59 -43.38
C SER A 128 16.98 -7.15 -43.97
N ASN A 129 17.09 -5.90 -44.47
CA ASN A 129 18.34 -5.35 -44.99
C ASN A 129 19.39 -5.22 -43.89
N TYR A 130 19.04 -4.82 -42.66
CA TYR A 130 19.98 -4.77 -41.54
C TYR A 130 20.56 -6.14 -41.20
N ILE A 131 19.75 -7.20 -41.25
CA ILE A 131 20.20 -8.56 -40.99
C ILE A 131 21.01 -9.14 -42.19
N PHE A 132 20.45 -9.04 -43.40
CA PHE A 132 21.04 -9.70 -44.59
C PHE A 132 22.20 -8.92 -45.19
N ASN A 133 22.35 -7.60 -45.01
CA ASN A 133 23.52 -6.81 -45.38
C ASN A 133 24.67 -6.92 -44.35
N SER A 134 24.74 -8.03 -43.60
CA SER A 134 25.89 -8.29 -42.74
C SER A 134 27.08 -8.77 -43.56
N LYS A 135 28.29 -8.30 -43.21
CA LYS A 135 29.55 -8.63 -43.89
C LYS A 135 29.98 -10.09 -43.74
N SER A 136 29.39 -10.82 -42.77
CA SER A 136 29.67 -12.23 -42.52
C SER A 136 28.45 -12.92 -41.87
N PHE A 137 28.39 -14.25 -41.99
CA PHE A 137 27.40 -15.09 -41.34
C PHE A 137 27.41 -14.93 -39.82
N SER A 138 28.59 -14.86 -39.21
CA SER A 138 28.73 -14.60 -37.77
C SER A 138 28.12 -13.25 -37.37
N GLN A 139 28.34 -12.21 -38.16
CA GLN A 139 27.73 -10.89 -37.89
C GLN A 139 26.21 -10.93 -38.01
N MET A 140 25.67 -11.68 -38.96
CA MET A 140 24.21 -11.89 -39.10
C MET A 140 23.62 -12.55 -37.84
N ILE A 141 24.27 -13.60 -37.34
CA ILE A 141 23.84 -14.29 -36.11
C ILE A 141 23.90 -13.35 -34.90
N TYR A 142 24.96 -12.53 -34.75
CA TYR A 142 25.05 -11.57 -33.68
C TYR A 142 23.93 -10.50 -33.72
N ARG A 143 23.59 -9.99 -34.92
CA ARG A 143 22.50 -9.04 -35.11
C ARG A 143 21.14 -9.64 -34.76
N LEU A 144 20.86 -10.87 -35.19
CA LEU A 144 19.65 -11.61 -34.81
C LEU A 144 19.55 -11.81 -33.29
N LYS A 145 20.65 -12.27 -32.67
CA LYS A 145 20.70 -12.46 -31.21
C LYS A 145 20.48 -11.17 -30.45
N TYR A 146 21.10 -10.06 -30.90
CA TYR A 146 20.90 -8.75 -30.30
C TYR A 146 19.45 -8.28 -30.41
N PHE A 147 18.84 -8.45 -31.57
CA PHE A 147 17.42 -8.12 -31.77
C PHE A 147 16.50 -8.91 -30.84
N ASN A 148 16.72 -10.21 -30.72
CA ASN A 148 15.93 -11.06 -29.81
C ASN A 148 16.07 -10.58 -28.36
N ILE A 149 17.28 -10.23 -27.92
CA ILE A 149 17.53 -9.68 -26.58
C ILE A 149 16.75 -8.38 -26.37
N ILE A 150 16.79 -7.44 -27.34
CA ILE A 150 16.06 -6.18 -27.24
C ILE A 150 14.55 -6.42 -27.22
N SER A 151 14.04 -7.32 -28.05
CA SER A 151 12.61 -7.68 -28.06
C SER A 151 12.17 -8.25 -26.71
N GLU A 152 12.96 -9.15 -26.13
CA GLU A 152 12.68 -9.73 -24.82
C GLU A 152 12.69 -8.65 -23.70
N ILE A 153 13.67 -7.75 -23.72
CA ILE A 153 13.75 -6.64 -22.76
C ILE A 153 12.52 -5.73 -22.89
N ASN A 154 12.10 -5.41 -24.12
CA ASN A 154 10.92 -4.59 -24.37
C ASN A 154 9.65 -5.26 -23.86
N GLN A 155 9.46 -6.56 -24.13
CA GLN A 155 8.32 -7.32 -23.63
C GLN A 155 8.29 -7.36 -22.09
N LYS A 156 9.43 -7.61 -21.45
CA LYS A 156 9.56 -7.57 -19.99
C LYS A 156 9.23 -6.17 -19.44
N SER A 157 9.68 -5.11 -20.11
CA SER A 157 9.38 -3.73 -19.73
C SER A 157 7.88 -3.42 -19.79
N VAL A 158 7.20 -3.80 -20.88
CA VAL A 158 5.75 -3.64 -21.02
C VAL A 158 4.98 -4.42 -19.95
N ASN A 159 5.37 -5.66 -19.71
CA ASN A 159 4.74 -6.49 -18.68
C ASN A 159 4.94 -5.88 -17.27
N LYS A 160 6.13 -5.38 -16.97
CA LYS A 160 6.42 -4.70 -15.70
C LYS A 160 5.55 -3.44 -15.53
N ILE A 161 5.39 -2.62 -16.57
CA ILE A 161 4.50 -1.46 -16.53
C ILE A 161 3.06 -1.90 -16.21
N LYS A 162 2.54 -2.90 -16.95
CA LYS A 162 1.16 -3.39 -16.76
C LYS A 162 0.93 -3.92 -15.32
N THR A 163 1.84 -4.72 -14.81
CA THR A 163 1.74 -5.28 -13.44
C THR A 163 1.82 -4.18 -12.39
N THR A 164 2.75 -3.21 -12.54
CA THR A 164 2.87 -2.09 -11.60
C THR A 164 1.65 -1.17 -11.64
N GLN A 165 1.07 -0.92 -12.83
CA GLN A 165 -0.17 -0.15 -12.94
C GLN A 165 -1.35 -0.86 -12.27
N LYS A 166 -1.46 -2.20 -12.44
CA LYS A 166 -2.49 -2.99 -11.75
C LYS A 166 -2.33 -2.89 -10.24
N PHE A 167 -1.11 -3.05 -9.74
CA PHE A 167 -0.79 -2.88 -8.32
C PHE A 167 -1.16 -1.48 -7.81
N ASN A 168 -0.79 -0.41 -8.52
CA ASN A 168 -1.14 0.95 -8.14
C ASN A 168 -2.66 1.17 -8.07
N ARG A 169 -3.44 0.61 -9.01
CA ARG A 169 -4.91 0.68 -8.96
C ARG A 169 -5.47 0.01 -7.71
N GLN A 170 -4.94 -1.16 -7.34
CA GLN A 170 -5.34 -1.85 -6.10
C GLN A 170 -5.01 -0.99 -4.86
N LYS A 171 -3.80 -0.42 -4.80
CA LYS A 171 -3.40 0.46 -3.69
C LYS A 171 -4.23 1.74 -3.62
N THR A 172 -4.62 2.32 -4.75
CA THR A 172 -5.55 3.46 -4.78
C THR A 172 -6.92 3.10 -4.21
N SER A 173 -7.43 1.90 -4.52
CA SER A 173 -8.69 1.41 -3.93
C SER A 173 -8.56 1.18 -2.42
N GLU A 174 -7.42 0.65 -1.95
CA GLU A 174 -7.14 0.51 -0.52
C GLU A 174 -7.11 1.88 0.19
N ILE A 175 -6.50 2.91 -0.43
CA ILE A 175 -6.48 4.28 0.10
C ILE A 175 -7.90 4.81 0.26
N SER A 176 -8.77 4.65 -0.74
CA SER A 176 -10.17 5.08 -0.64
C SER A 176 -10.87 4.41 0.54
N GLY A 177 -10.75 3.08 0.68
CA GLY A 177 -11.34 2.36 1.81
C GLY A 177 -10.78 2.75 3.18
N LEU A 178 -9.50 3.17 3.25
CA LEU A 178 -8.91 3.69 4.49
C LEU A 178 -9.42 5.10 4.82
N LEU A 179 -9.61 5.95 3.83
CA LEU A 179 -10.19 7.28 4.02
C LEU A 179 -11.61 7.19 4.60
N ASP A 180 -12.44 6.29 4.05
CA ASP A 180 -13.78 6.03 4.58
C ASP A 180 -13.74 5.60 6.05
N LYS A 181 -12.81 4.70 6.41
CA LYS A 181 -12.61 4.27 7.81
C LYS A 181 -12.13 5.38 8.73
N VAL A 182 -11.29 6.30 8.24
CA VAL A 182 -10.85 7.48 8.99
C VAL A 182 -12.04 8.41 9.25
N GLU A 183 -12.87 8.66 8.23
CA GLU A 183 -14.05 9.50 8.34
C GLU A 183 -15.06 8.90 9.32
N GLU A 184 -15.37 7.60 9.17
CA GLU A 184 -16.22 6.87 10.11
C GLU A 184 -15.68 6.98 11.55
N SER A 185 -14.38 6.78 11.75
CA SER A 185 -13.75 6.88 13.07
C SER A 185 -13.81 8.27 13.67
N LYS A 186 -13.83 9.33 12.85
CA LYS A 186 -14.03 10.73 13.31
C LYS A 186 -15.48 10.99 13.73
N ASN A 187 -16.43 10.40 13.04
CA ASN A 187 -17.85 10.57 13.36
C ASN A 187 -18.27 9.90 14.69
N TYR A 188 -17.49 8.92 15.15
CA TYR A 188 -17.69 8.27 16.46
C TYR A 188 -17.01 9.00 17.64
N LYS A 189 -16.23 10.03 17.39
CA LYS A 189 -15.51 10.83 18.38
C LYS A 189 -16.35 11.99 18.90
#